data_1067a546c5673422fbeb3d56d905e81e
#
_entry.id   1067a546c5673422fbeb3d56d905e81e
#
_cell.length_a   1.000
_cell.length_b   1.000
_cell.length_c   1.000
_cell.angle_alpha   90.00
_cell.angle_beta   90.00
_cell.angle_gamma   90.00
#
_symmetry.space_group_name_H-M   'P 1'
#
loop_
_entity.id
_entity.type
_entity.pdbx_description
1 polymer ?
#
loop_
_entity_poly.entity_id
_entity_poly.type
_entity_poly.pdbx_seq_one_letter_code
_entity_poly.pdbx_strand_id
1 'polypeptide(L)'
;MKAGWKKLGLEGNGYKKLREDGRAIEVGENDALIIEKLVADKNMFGIFGYSFFDQNRDKVQAAILDGVELNFENIASYKYPGARPLFFYVKKQHVGVIPGIREFINEFVSEKAMGLDGYLFPAGLVPLSEDDFAKQIAAKNSL
;
A
#
# COMPACT_ATOMS: atom_id res chain seq x y z
N MET A 1 -0.45 -9.42 -11.30
CA MET A 1 -1.45 -9.50 -12.37
C MET A 1 -1.09 -10.52 -13.46
N LYS A 2 0.09 -10.49 -14.10
CA LYS A 2 0.48 -11.45 -15.17
C LYS A 2 0.44 -12.92 -14.72
N ALA A 3 0.92 -13.23 -13.54
CA ALA A 3 0.92 -14.58 -12.98
C ALA A 3 -0.51 -15.09 -12.72
N GLY A 4 -1.37 -14.27 -12.16
CA GLY A 4 -2.79 -14.61 -11.95
C GLY A 4 -3.54 -14.81 -13.27
N TRP A 5 -3.24 -13.99 -14.29
CA TRP A 5 -3.80 -14.13 -15.63
C TRP A 5 -3.49 -15.50 -16.24
N LYS A 6 -2.23 -15.93 -16.15
CA LYS A 6 -1.80 -17.27 -16.59
C LYS A 6 -2.44 -18.40 -15.78
N LYS A 7 -2.56 -18.23 -14.45
CA LYS A 7 -3.17 -19.23 -13.55
C LYS A 7 -4.64 -19.49 -13.90
N LEU A 8 -5.32 -18.47 -14.44
CA LEU A 8 -6.70 -18.57 -14.91
C LEU A 8 -6.82 -19.11 -16.36
N GLY A 9 -5.73 -19.51 -17.01
CA GLY A 9 -5.73 -19.99 -18.39
C GLY A 9 -6.07 -18.91 -19.42
N LEU A 10 -5.96 -17.63 -19.05
CA LEU A 10 -6.30 -16.52 -19.94
C LEU A 10 -5.10 -16.12 -20.80
N GLU A 11 -5.36 -15.86 -22.08
CA GLU A 11 -4.38 -15.42 -23.05
C GLU A 11 -4.42 -13.89 -23.26
N GLY A 12 -3.39 -13.36 -23.93
CA GLY A 12 -3.30 -11.94 -24.27
C GLY A 12 -2.80 -11.06 -23.14
N ASN A 13 -3.09 -9.77 -23.23
CA ASN A 13 -2.55 -8.71 -22.39
C ASN A 13 -3.62 -7.98 -21.54
N GLY A 14 -4.78 -8.59 -21.31
CA GLY A 14 -5.88 -7.98 -20.55
C GLY A 14 -5.50 -7.56 -19.13
N TYR A 15 -4.49 -8.18 -18.53
CA TYR A 15 -3.94 -7.78 -17.23
C TYR A 15 -3.23 -6.41 -17.22
N LYS A 16 -3.02 -5.79 -18.39
CA LYS A 16 -2.37 -4.47 -18.54
C LYS A 16 -3.36 -3.31 -18.57
N LYS A 17 -4.65 -3.60 -18.72
CA LYS A 17 -5.71 -2.60 -18.80
C LYS A 17 -6.78 -2.88 -17.75
N LEU A 18 -7.41 -1.82 -17.26
CA LEU A 18 -8.72 -1.95 -16.64
C LEU A 18 -9.75 -2.31 -17.71
N ARG A 19 -10.79 -3.03 -17.31
CA ARG A 19 -11.89 -3.36 -18.21
C ARG A 19 -12.71 -2.10 -18.52
N GLU A 20 -13.14 -1.98 -19.78
CA GLU A 20 -13.83 -0.79 -20.29
C GLU A 20 -15.36 -1.02 -20.48
N ASP A 21 -15.88 -2.13 -19.93
CA ASP A 21 -17.30 -2.52 -20.04
C ASP A 21 -18.22 -1.88 -18.98
N GLY A 22 -17.74 -0.87 -18.28
CA GLY A 22 -18.47 -0.16 -17.22
C GLY A 22 -18.54 -0.88 -15.86
N ARG A 23 -18.00 -2.10 -15.76
CA ARG A 23 -17.98 -2.84 -14.47
C ARG A 23 -16.81 -2.47 -13.56
N ALA A 24 -15.77 -1.83 -14.08
CA ALA A 24 -14.72 -1.23 -13.30
C ALA A 24 -15.00 0.26 -13.14
N ILE A 25 -15.10 0.72 -11.89
CA ILE A 25 -15.34 2.12 -11.55
C ILE A 25 -14.06 2.65 -10.95
N GLU A 26 -13.45 3.61 -11.61
CA GLU A 26 -12.28 4.32 -11.08
C GLU A 26 -12.77 5.57 -10.34
N VAL A 27 -12.42 5.68 -9.07
CA VAL A 27 -12.83 6.80 -8.21
C VAL A 27 -11.64 7.67 -7.77
N GLY A 28 -10.51 7.50 -8.47
CA GLY A 28 -9.26 8.15 -8.10
C GLY A 28 -8.74 7.69 -6.74
N GLU A 29 -8.10 8.58 -6.00
CA GLU A 29 -7.52 8.31 -4.68
C GLU A 29 -8.51 8.59 -3.52
N ASN A 30 -9.81 8.39 -3.74
CA ASN A 30 -10.84 8.63 -2.75
C ASN A 30 -11.32 7.33 -2.11
N ASP A 31 -10.57 6.84 -1.12
CA ASP A 31 -10.87 5.59 -0.40
C ASP A 31 -12.22 5.66 0.33
N ALA A 32 -12.63 6.82 0.84
CA ALA A 32 -13.93 6.99 1.48
C ALA A 32 -15.09 6.74 0.51
N LEU A 33 -14.98 7.22 -0.72
CA LEU A 33 -15.99 6.99 -1.76
C LEU A 33 -16.04 5.51 -2.17
N ILE A 34 -14.90 4.80 -2.16
CA ILE A 34 -14.88 3.35 -2.39
C ILE A 34 -15.68 2.64 -1.32
N ILE A 35 -15.49 2.97 -0.05
CA ILE A 35 -16.22 2.37 1.07
C ILE A 35 -17.74 2.65 0.96
N GLU A 36 -18.14 3.87 0.64
CA GLU A 36 -19.56 4.21 0.42
C GLU A 36 -20.19 3.34 -0.67
N LYS A 37 -19.49 3.14 -1.79
CA LYS A 37 -19.98 2.27 -2.89
C LYS A 37 -20.09 0.80 -2.46
N LEU A 38 -19.13 0.30 -1.69
CA LEU A 38 -19.15 -1.08 -1.16
C LEU A 38 -20.31 -1.30 -0.19
N VAL A 39 -20.63 -0.30 0.63
CA VAL A 39 -21.78 -0.35 1.55
C VAL A 39 -23.10 -0.34 0.75
N ALA A 40 -23.17 0.43 -0.33
CA ALA A 40 -24.35 0.54 -1.17
C ALA A 40 -24.63 -0.72 -2.00
N ASP A 41 -23.60 -1.44 -2.43
CA ASP A 41 -23.73 -2.67 -3.22
C ASP A 41 -22.81 -3.78 -2.72
N LYS A 42 -23.39 -4.80 -2.08
CA LYS A 42 -22.69 -5.96 -1.50
C LYS A 42 -22.03 -6.87 -2.53
N ASN A 43 -22.32 -6.71 -3.81
CA ASN A 43 -21.71 -7.49 -4.90
C ASN A 43 -20.46 -6.80 -5.47
N MET A 44 -20.10 -5.63 -4.96
CA MET A 44 -18.90 -4.90 -5.39
C MET A 44 -17.65 -5.40 -4.66
N PHE A 45 -16.53 -5.22 -5.32
CA PHE A 45 -15.19 -5.45 -4.79
C PHE A 45 -14.39 -4.17 -4.89
N GLY A 46 -13.74 -3.75 -3.82
CA GLY A 46 -12.96 -2.52 -3.74
C GLY A 46 -11.48 -2.76 -3.51
N ILE A 47 -10.64 -1.87 -4.02
CA ILE A 47 -9.18 -1.85 -3.78
C ILE A 47 -8.85 -0.47 -3.21
N PHE A 48 -8.36 -0.44 -1.99
CA PHE A 48 -8.02 0.79 -1.27
C PHE A 48 -7.02 0.50 -0.14
N GLY A 49 -6.56 1.54 0.55
CA GLY A 49 -5.53 1.44 1.58
C GLY A 49 -5.96 0.65 2.82
N TYR A 50 -5.03 -0.11 3.40
CA TYR A 50 -5.28 -0.92 4.59
C TYR A 50 -5.79 -0.08 5.78
N SER A 51 -5.26 1.12 5.97
CA SER A 51 -5.69 2.00 7.06
C SER A 51 -7.18 2.36 6.99
N PHE A 52 -7.72 2.58 5.79
CA PHE A 52 -9.15 2.83 5.60
C PHE A 52 -9.98 1.58 5.88
N PHE A 53 -9.50 0.41 5.49
CA PHE A 53 -10.13 -0.85 5.87
C PHE A 53 -10.17 -1.00 7.40
N ASP A 54 -9.05 -0.77 8.06
CA ASP A 54 -8.92 -0.93 9.52
C ASP A 54 -9.90 -0.04 10.31
N GLN A 55 -10.12 1.18 9.84
CA GLN A 55 -11.06 2.14 10.42
C GLN A 55 -12.53 1.84 10.09
N ASN A 56 -12.83 0.96 9.13
CA ASN A 56 -14.18 0.65 8.67
C ASN A 56 -14.48 -0.84 8.65
N ARG A 57 -13.87 -1.62 9.56
CA ARG A 57 -14.11 -3.08 9.69
C ARG A 57 -15.55 -3.44 10.00
N ASP A 58 -16.31 -2.50 10.53
CA ASP A 58 -17.74 -2.62 10.81
C ASP A 58 -18.60 -2.56 9.54
N LYS A 59 -18.09 -1.98 8.45
CA LYS A 59 -18.82 -1.73 7.18
C LYS A 59 -18.39 -2.64 6.04
N VAL A 60 -17.13 -3.04 6.02
CA VAL A 60 -16.56 -3.80 4.90
C VAL A 60 -15.77 -5.00 5.38
N GLN A 61 -15.75 -6.06 4.58
CA GLN A 61 -15.02 -7.28 4.88
C GLN A 61 -13.81 -7.41 3.97
N ALA A 62 -12.68 -7.84 4.54
CA ALA A 62 -11.48 -8.12 3.78
C ALA A 62 -11.63 -9.40 2.94
N ALA A 63 -11.08 -9.38 1.74
CA ALA A 63 -10.99 -10.57 0.90
C ALA A 63 -9.84 -11.47 1.34
N ILE A 64 -10.08 -12.78 1.35
CA ILE A 64 -9.03 -13.79 1.46
C ILE A 64 -8.43 -13.98 0.07
N LEU A 65 -7.13 -13.78 -0.08
CA LEU A 65 -6.42 -13.94 -1.36
C LEU A 65 -5.46 -15.12 -1.30
N ASP A 66 -5.62 -16.06 -2.23
CA ASP A 66 -4.83 -17.30 -2.29
C ASP A 66 -4.78 -18.06 -0.93
N GLY A 67 -5.87 -18.02 -0.16
CA GLY A 67 -5.98 -18.63 1.16
C GLY A 67 -5.35 -17.84 2.30
N VAL A 68 -4.85 -16.63 2.05
CA VAL A 68 -4.22 -15.77 3.04
C VAL A 68 -5.19 -14.65 3.44
N GLU A 69 -5.40 -14.51 4.75
CA GLU A 69 -6.23 -13.45 5.33
C GLU A 69 -5.51 -12.11 5.35
N LEU A 70 -6.27 -11.02 5.22
CA LEU A 70 -5.78 -9.66 5.40
C LEU A 70 -5.66 -9.36 6.89
N ASN A 71 -4.44 -9.35 7.41
CA ASN A 71 -4.11 -8.87 8.75
C ASN A 71 -2.74 -8.19 8.74
N PHE A 72 -2.42 -7.50 9.84
CA PHE A 72 -1.17 -6.77 9.99
C PHE A 72 0.06 -7.64 9.71
N GLU A 73 0.14 -8.84 10.31
CA GLU A 73 1.29 -9.74 10.17
C GLU A 73 1.51 -10.21 8.73
N ASN A 74 0.41 -10.54 8.03
CA ASN A 74 0.47 -10.99 6.65
C ASN A 74 0.82 -9.86 5.69
N ILE A 75 0.49 -8.61 6.03
CA ILE A 75 0.91 -7.43 5.26
C ILE A 75 2.39 -7.16 5.52
N ALA A 76 2.81 -7.04 6.78
CA ALA A 76 4.19 -6.74 7.16
C ALA A 76 5.20 -7.77 6.64
N SER A 77 4.80 -9.05 6.59
CA SER A 77 5.62 -10.14 6.05
C SER A 77 5.48 -10.37 4.54
N TYR A 78 4.69 -9.54 3.84
CA TYR A 78 4.37 -9.70 2.41
C TYR A 78 3.74 -11.05 2.04
N LYS A 79 3.17 -11.79 3.00
CA LYS A 79 2.42 -13.03 2.75
C LYS A 79 1.09 -12.75 2.04
N TYR A 80 0.42 -11.65 2.40
CA TYR A 80 -0.82 -11.26 1.72
C TYR A 80 -0.50 -10.82 0.28
N PRO A 81 -1.10 -11.46 -0.75
CA PRO A 81 -0.73 -11.21 -2.15
C PRO A 81 -1.00 -9.79 -2.66
N GLY A 82 -1.83 -9.03 -1.94
CA GLY A 82 -2.09 -7.62 -2.22
C GLY A 82 -1.13 -6.66 -1.53
N ALA A 83 -0.29 -7.14 -0.61
CA ALA A 83 0.67 -6.30 0.11
C ALA A 83 1.76 -5.79 -0.84
N ARG A 84 2.10 -4.52 -0.70
CA ARG A 84 3.17 -3.86 -1.46
C ARG A 84 3.74 -2.71 -0.66
N PRO A 85 5.04 -2.42 -0.79
CA PRO A 85 5.63 -1.26 -0.13
C PRO A 85 5.13 0.05 -0.76
N LEU A 86 5.06 1.08 0.06
CA LEU A 86 4.98 2.45 -0.38
C LEU A 86 6.39 2.98 -0.61
N PHE A 87 6.56 3.80 -1.64
CA PHE A 87 7.84 4.43 -1.95
C PHE A 87 7.67 5.94 -2.00
N PHE A 88 8.63 6.68 -1.48
CA PHE A 88 8.82 8.06 -1.88
C PHE A 88 10.13 8.19 -2.65
N TYR A 89 10.15 9.10 -3.61
CA TYR A 89 11.27 9.28 -4.52
C TYR A 89 11.97 10.60 -4.23
N VAL A 90 13.27 10.53 -4.03
CA VAL A 90 14.11 11.70 -3.77
C VAL A 90 14.97 12.01 -4.99
N LYS A 91 14.90 13.24 -5.48
CA LYS A 91 15.82 13.70 -6.51
C LYS A 91 17.19 13.96 -5.89
N LYS A 92 18.11 13.01 -6.04
CA LYS A 92 19.43 13.04 -5.37
C LYS A 92 20.19 14.35 -5.57
N GLN A 93 20.11 14.93 -6.76
CA GLN A 93 20.74 16.22 -7.09
C GLN A 93 20.26 17.41 -6.24
N HIS A 94 19.09 17.29 -5.59
CA HIS A 94 18.52 18.33 -4.73
C HIS A 94 18.94 18.17 -3.25
N VAL A 95 19.47 17.01 -2.87
CA VAL A 95 19.90 16.76 -1.50
C VAL A 95 21.14 17.59 -1.19
N GLY A 96 21.05 18.43 -0.16
CA GLY A 96 22.13 19.37 0.19
C GLY A 96 22.14 20.67 -0.60
N VAL A 97 21.29 20.79 -1.64
CA VAL A 97 21.14 22.04 -2.43
C VAL A 97 19.85 22.77 -2.03
N ILE A 98 18.74 22.04 -1.93
CA ILE A 98 17.46 22.62 -1.52
C ILE A 98 17.31 22.44 -0.01
N PRO A 99 17.11 23.53 0.75
CA PRO A 99 16.91 23.47 2.19
C PRO A 99 15.72 22.59 2.57
N GLY A 100 15.85 21.83 3.65
CA GLY A 100 14.77 20.99 4.21
C GLY A 100 14.67 19.59 3.64
N ILE A 101 15.22 19.28 2.46
CA ILE A 101 15.11 17.95 1.86
C ILE A 101 15.86 16.91 2.72
N ARG A 102 17.04 17.19 3.17
CA ARG A 102 17.82 16.27 4.01
C ARG A 102 17.15 16.07 5.37
N GLU A 103 16.67 17.13 5.96
CA GLU A 103 15.95 17.09 7.24
C GLU A 103 14.65 16.29 7.12
N PHE A 104 13.89 16.48 6.05
CA PHE A 104 12.68 15.69 5.77
C PHE A 104 13.00 14.20 5.62
N ILE A 105 14.04 13.85 4.84
CA ILE A 105 14.44 12.45 4.67
C ILE A 105 14.86 11.84 6.01
N ASN A 106 15.64 12.59 6.82
CA ASN A 106 16.11 12.13 8.11
C ASN A 106 14.95 11.89 9.08
N GLU A 107 13.97 12.77 9.11
CA GLU A 107 12.77 12.59 9.95
C GLU A 107 11.91 11.44 9.44
N PHE A 108 11.61 11.42 8.13
CA PHE A 108 10.75 10.38 7.57
C PHE A 108 11.33 8.97 7.77
N VAL A 109 12.65 8.80 7.52
CA VAL A 109 13.37 7.54 7.73
C VAL A 109 14.00 7.53 9.13
N SER A 110 13.19 7.73 10.15
CA SER A 110 13.59 7.65 11.56
C SER A 110 12.72 6.63 12.29
N GLU A 111 13.24 6.07 13.39
CA GLU A 111 12.48 5.18 14.28
C GLU A 111 11.22 5.88 14.81
N LYS A 112 11.34 7.18 15.13
CA LYS A 112 10.26 8.02 15.63
C LYS A 112 9.11 8.16 14.61
N ALA A 113 9.42 8.18 13.31
CA ALA A 113 8.41 8.34 12.26
C ALA A 113 7.88 6.98 11.79
N MET A 114 8.74 6.08 11.28
CA MET A 114 8.33 4.87 10.60
C MET A 114 8.69 3.58 11.32
N GLY A 115 9.23 3.66 12.55
CA GLY A 115 9.44 2.50 13.42
C GLY A 115 8.12 1.88 13.90
N LEU A 116 8.22 0.78 14.66
CA LEU A 116 7.06 0.04 15.16
C LEU A 116 6.11 0.92 16.01
N ASP A 117 6.67 1.82 16.82
CA ASP A 117 5.92 2.78 17.63
C ASP A 117 5.93 4.19 17.02
N GLY A 118 6.25 4.29 15.75
CA GLY A 118 6.36 5.56 15.04
C GLY A 118 5.00 6.22 14.78
N TYR A 119 5.00 7.56 14.71
CA TYR A 119 3.77 8.33 14.53
C TYR A 119 3.08 8.12 13.17
N LEU A 120 3.77 7.48 12.19
CA LEU A 120 3.14 7.12 10.91
C LEU A 120 2.30 5.84 11.00
N PHE A 121 2.51 5.01 12.03
CA PHE A 121 1.71 3.81 12.23
C PHE A 121 0.23 4.12 12.46
N PRO A 122 -0.16 4.97 13.41
CA PRO A 122 -1.57 5.36 13.57
C PRO A 122 -2.13 6.14 12.37
N ALA A 123 -1.26 6.71 11.52
CA ALA A 123 -1.67 7.31 10.26
C ALA A 123 -1.91 6.28 9.13
N GLY A 124 -1.67 4.99 9.41
CA GLY A 124 -1.99 3.88 8.51
C GLY A 124 -0.80 3.27 7.76
N LEU A 125 0.42 3.69 8.09
CA LEU A 125 1.61 3.03 7.56
C LEU A 125 1.84 1.72 8.32
N VAL A 126 1.89 0.59 7.62
CA VAL A 126 2.34 -0.68 8.20
C VAL A 126 3.86 -0.64 8.29
N PRO A 127 4.47 -0.73 9.50
CA PRO A 127 5.92 -0.68 9.66
C PRO A 127 6.64 -1.79 8.88
N LEU A 128 7.86 -1.52 8.48
CA LEU A 128 8.75 -2.48 7.85
C LEU A 128 9.28 -3.48 8.88
N SER A 129 9.78 -4.63 8.40
CA SER A 129 10.61 -5.50 9.23
C SER A 129 11.89 -4.77 9.65
N GLU A 130 12.51 -5.20 10.75
CA GLU A 130 13.79 -4.62 11.22
C GLU A 130 14.86 -4.62 10.12
N ASP A 131 14.97 -5.72 9.38
CA ASP A 131 15.93 -5.85 8.28
C ASP A 131 15.65 -4.86 7.15
N ASP A 132 14.39 -4.67 6.78
CA ASP A 132 14.02 -3.74 5.71
C ASP A 132 14.12 -2.29 6.18
N PHE A 133 13.83 -2.01 7.44
CA PHE A 133 14.07 -0.70 8.03
C PHE A 133 15.57 -0.36 8.05
N ALA A 134 16.43 -1.30 8.45
CA ALA A 134 17.88 -1.12 8.41
C ALA A 134 18.39 -0.80 6.98
N LYS A 135 17.81 -1.42 5.95
CA LYS A 135 18.12 -1.09 4.54
C LYS A 135 17.72 0.36 4.19
N GLN A 136 16.59 0.85 4.71
CA GLN A 136 16.17 2.24 4.48
C GLN A 136 17.14 3.24 5.18
N ILE A 137 17.59 2.92 6.39
CA ILE A 137 18.63 3.71 7.08
C ILE A 137 19.92 3.76 6.27
N ALA A 138 20.38 2.62 5.75
CA ALA A 138 21.56 2.57 4.91
C ALA A 138 21.38 3.37 3.61
N ALA A 139 20.24 3.25 2.94
CA ALA A 139 19.91 4.01 1.73
C ALA A 139 19.90 5.52 2.00
N LYS A 140 19.26 5.97 3.10
CA LYS A 140 19.26 7.36 3.55
C LYS A 140 20.69 7.89 3.73
N ASN A 141 21.56 7.12 4.38
CA ASN A 141 22.93 7.53 4.66
C ASN A 141 23.82 7.61 3.40
N SER A 142 23.38 7.03 2.28
CA SER A 142 24.05 7.08 0.97
C SER A 142 23.67 8.29 0.11
N LEU A 143 22.74 9.12 0.57
CA LEU A 143 22.30 10.35 -0.09
C LEU A 143 23.16 11.55 0.34
#